data_56c824af16f0f272e4f984e9d1f4995e
#
_entry.id   56c824af16f0f272e4f984e9d1f4995e
#
_cell.length_a   1.000
_cell.length_b   1.000
_cell.length_c   1.000
_cell.angle_alpha   90.00
_cell.angle_beta   90.00
_cell.angle_gamma   90.00
#
_symmetry.space_group_name_H-M   'P 1'
#
loop_
_entity.id
_entity.type
_entity.pdbx_description
1 polymer ?
#
loop_
_entity_poly.entity_id
_entity_poly.type
_entity_poly.pdbx_seq_one_letter_code
_entity_poly.pdbx_strand_id
1 'polypeptide(L)'
;MIEYSVLAGPVEIELEIKRSIFLTRLVRVTCEDEAREVIAQARHDGHNARHHVSAFVLGADRGVQRCNDDGEPAGTAGMPTLAALTAADPRGNPDLSDVVAVTSRWFGGIKLGTGGLTRAYGNAVSNALTVA
;
A
#
# COMPACT_ATOMS: atom_id res chain seq x y z
N MET A 1 12.11 16.60 -19.99
CA MET A 1 12.07 15.33 -19.24
C MET A 1 11.66 15.64 -17.81
N ILE A 2 10.69 14.91 -17.28
CA ILE A 2 10.25 15.06 -15.90
C ILE A 2 11.03 14.06 -15.05
N GLU A 3 11.73 14.57 -14.04
CA GLU A 3 12.39 13.71 -13.05
C GLU A 3 11.41 13.34 -11.96
N TYR A 4 11.48 12.10 -11.48
CA TYR A 4 10.65 11.61 -10.39
C TYR A 4 11.36 10.50 -9.63
N SER A 5 10.90 10.27 -8.41
CA SER A 5 11.49 9.24 -7.54
C SER A 5 10.84 7.89 -7.78
N VAL A 6 11.64 6.84 -7.68
CA VAL A 6 11.18 5.45 -7.69
C VAL A 6 11.77 4.71 -6.49
N LEU A 7 11.19 3.56 -6.16
CA LEU A 7 11.76 2.71 -5.12
C LEU A 7 13.12 2.18 -5.56
N ALA A 8 14.08 2.14 -4.63
CA ALA A 8 15.38 1.53 -4.88
C ALA A 8 15.31 0.01 -4.99
N GLY A 9 14.34 -0.60 -4.31
CA GLY A 9 14.12 -2.05 -4.34
C GLY A 9 12.81 -2.40 -3.64
N PRO A 10 12.39 -3.67 -3.69
CA PRO A 10 11.15 -4.09 -3.03
C PRO A 10 11.30 -4.00 -1.52
N VAL A 11 10.18 -3.67 -0.86
CA VAL A 11 10.11 -3.55 0.60
C VAL A 11 8.96 -4.43 1.09
N GLU A 12 9.17 -5.10 2.21
CA GLU A 12 8.13 -5.84 2.90
C GLU A 12 8.25 -5.57 4.39
N ILE A 13 7.18 -5.11 5.02
CA ILE A 13 7.16 -4.77 6.44
C ILE A 13 5.87 -5.25 7.08
N GLU A 14 5.98 -5.76 8.30
CA GLU A 14 4.85 -6.24 9.08
C GLU A 14 4.61 -5.33 10.28
N LEU A 15 3.33 -4.99 10.52
CA LEU A 15 2.88 -4.29 11.72
C LEU A 15 1.78 -5.08 12.39
N GLU A 16 1.77 -5.07 13.73
CA GLU A 16 0.65 -5.57 14.49
C GLU A 16 -0.08 -4.41 15.17
N ILE A 17 -1.39 -4.32 14.96
CA ILE A 17 -2.24 -3.29 15.56
C ILE A 17 -3.48 -3.98 16.10
N LYS A 18 -3.71 -3.92 17.42
CA LYS A 18 -4.85 -4.57 18.09
C LYS A 18 -5.00 -6.03 17.63
N ARG A 19 -3.92 -6.78 17.61
CA ARG A 19 -3.80 -8.19 17.20
C ARG A 19 -4.04 -8.45 15.71
N SER A 20 -4.46 -7.46 14.91
CA SER A 20 -4.44 -7.60 13.46
C SER A 20 -3.01 -7.48 12.95
N ILE A 21 -2.66 -8.34 12.00
CA ILE A 21 -1.35 -8.29 11.33
C ILE A 21 -1.52 -7.64 9.98
N PHE A 22 -0.71 -6.63 9.71
CA PHE A 22 -0.69 -5.90 8.43
C PHE A 22 0.67 -6.13 7.78
N LEU A 23 0.70 -6.83 6.66
CA LEU A 23 1.92 -7.07 5.89
C LEU A 23 1.88 -6.21 4.64
N THR A 24 2.75 -5.22 4.55
CA THR A 24 2.79 -4.28 3.43
C THR A 24 3.96 -4.58 2.52
N ARG A 25 3.67 -4.71 1.22
CA ARG A 25 4.67 -4.80 0.14
C ARG A 25 4.65 -3.54 -0.67
N LEU A 26 5.85 -3.00 -0.94
CA LEU A 26 6.04 -1.93 -1.91
C LEU A 26 6.94 -2.48 -3.01
N VAL A 27 6.50 -2.35 -4.26
CA VAL A 27 7.26 -2.85 -5.42
C VAL A 27 7.24 -1.79 -6.52
N ARG A 28 8.41 -1.57 -7.15
CA ARG A 28 8.46 -0.73 -8.34
C ARG A 28 7.80 -1.45 -9.50
N VAL A 29 6.90 -0.76 -10.19
CA VAL A 29 6.21 -1.26 -11.38
C VAL A 29 6.16 -0.15 -12.42
N THR A 30 6.06 -0.49 -13.69
CA THR A 30 6.06 0.50 -14.76
C THR A 30 4.73 0.56 -15.52
N CYS A 31 3.82 -0.37 -15.25
CA CYS A 31 2.51 -0.41 -15.90
C CYS A 31 1.49 -1.10 -15.00
N GLU A 32 0.22 -0.96 -15.38
CA GLU A 32 -0.89 -1.52 -14.61
C GLU A 32 -0.81 -3.05 -14.52
N ASP A 33 -0.41 -3.73 -15.61
CA ASP A 33 -0.32 -5.19 -15.61
C ASP A 33 0.70 -5.68 -14.58
N GLU A 34 1.85 -5.01 -14.47
CA GLU A 34 2.84 -5.35 -13.44
C GLU A 34 2.29 -5.12 -12.03
N ALA A 35 1.56 -4.02 -11.82
CA ALA A 35 0.93 -3.76 -10.53
C ALA A 35 -0.06 -4.86 -10.16
N ARG A 36 -0.89 -5.30 -11.11
CA ARG A 36 -1.86 -6.38 -10.88
C ARG A 36 -1.19 -7.71 -10.61
N GLU A 37 -0.04 -8.00 -11.22
CA GLU A 37 0.74 -9.20 -10.92
C GLU A 37 1.25 -9.20 -9.48
N VAL A 38 1.72 -8.07 -8.98
CA VAL A 38 2.16 -7.94 -7.59
C VAL A 38 0.99 -8.17 -6.63
N ILE A 39 -0.18 -7.62 -6.94
CA ILE A 39 -1.40 -7.83 -6.13
C ILE A 39 -1.78 -9.31 -6.14
N ALA A 40 -1.77 -9.95 -7.30
CA ALA A 40 -2.09 -11.38 -7.42
C ALA A 40 -1.11 -12.24 -6.64
N GLN A 41 0.18 -11.91 -6.68
CA GLN A 41 1.21 -12.64 -5.92
C GLN A 41 1.00 -12.48 -4.41
N ALA A 42 0.61 -11.30 -3.95
CA ALA A 42 0.30 -11.07 -2.54
C ALA A 42 -0.90 -11.91 -2.10
N ARG A 43 -1.94 -12.04 -2.94
CA ARG A 43 -3.07 -12.91 -2.67
C ARG A 43 -2.66 -14.38 -2.57
N HIS A 44 -1.78 -14.82 -3.45
CA HIS A 44 -1.27 -16.19 -3.45
C HIS A 44 -0.46 -16.47 -2.18
N ASP A 45 0.47 -15.59 -1.85
CA ASP A 45 1.38 -15.77 -0.71
C ASP A 45 0.65 -15.68 0.63
N GLY A 46 -0.32 -14.78 0.75
CA GLY A 46 -1.14 -14.59 1.95
C GLY A 46 -2.58 -15.05 1.75
N HIS A 47 -2.79 -16.22 1.14
CA HIS A 47 -4.13 -16.71 0.77
C HIS A 47 -5.10 -16.81 1.94
N ASN A 48 -4.61 -16.93 3.16
CA ASN A 48 -5.43 -16.99 4.37
C ASN A 48 -5.66 -15.62 5.02
N ALA A 49 -5.14 -14.54 4.43
CA ALA A 49 -5.47 -13.20 4.89
C ALA A 49 -6.90 -12.83 4.49
N ARG A 50 -7.54 -11.99 5.30
CA ARG A 50 -8.92 -11.58 5.07
C ARG A 50 -9.04 -10.55 3.95
N HIS A 51 -8.07 -9.65 3.84
CA HIS A 51 -8.06 -8.56 2.86
C HIS A 51 -6.67 -8.36 2.28
N HIS A 52 -6.60 -7.97 1.00
CA HIS A 52 -5.37 -7.55 0.32
C HIS A 52 -5.63 -6.19 -0.31
N VAL A 53 -5.51 -5.16 0.50
CA VAL A 53 -5.76 -3.76 0.12
C VAL A 53 -4.61 -3.27 -0.75
N SER A 54 -4.92 -2.58 -1.83
CA SER A 54 -3.90 -2.14 -2.78
C SER A 54 -4.10 -0.71 -3.24
N ALA A 55 -3.00 -0.11 -3.67
CA ALA A 55 -2.99 1.14 -4.41
C ALA A 55 -1.75 1.19 -5.29
N PHE A 56 -1.86 1.88 -6.44
CA PHE A 56 -0.68 2.11 -7.28
C PHE A 56 -0.73 3.49 -7.93
N VAL A 57 0.47 4.00 -8.21
CA VAL A 57 0.70 5.28 -8.84
C VAL A 57 1.68 5.05 -9.99
N LEU A 58 1.32 5.47 -11.18
CA LEU A 58 2.11 5.25 -12.39
C LEU A 58 2.34 6.54 -13.15
N GLY A 59 3.49 6.60 -13.84
CA GLY A 59 3.85 7.68 -14.74
C GLY A 59 4.63 8.80 -14.08
N ALA A 60 5.42 9.51 -14.89
CA ALA A 60 6.23 10.63 -14.41
C ALA A 60 5.37 11.76 -13.84
N ASP A 61 4.16 11.93 -14.37
CA ASP A 61 3.20 12.92 -13.92
C ASP A 61 2.24 12.39 -12.84
N ARG A 62 2.41 11.12 -12.43
CA ARG A 62 1.54 10.45 -11.45
C ARG A 62 0.07 10.45 -11.91
N GLY A 63 -0.16 10.41 -13.22
CA GLY A 63 -1.49 10.54 -13.80
C GLY A 63 -2.40 9.34 -13.65
N VAL A 64 -1.83 8.15 -13.38
CA VAL A 64 -2.61 6.94 -13.14
C VAL A 64 -2.52 6.59 -11.67
N GLN A 65 -3.65 6.66 -10.98
CA GLN A 65 -3.77 6.34 -9.56
C GLN A 65 -5.01 5.47 -9.35
N ARG A 66 -4.82 4.33 -8.69
CA ARG A 66 -5.90 3.39 -8.42
C ARG A 66 -5.77 2.86 -7.00
N CYS A 67 -6.89 2.50 -6.38
CA CYS A 67 -6.90 1.83 -5.10
C CYS A 67 -8.09 0.88 -4.99
N ASN A 68 -7.98 -0.07 -4.04
CA ASN A 68 -9.01 -1.07 -3.81
C ASN A 68 -9.05 -1.41 -2.32
N ASP A 69 -10.22 -1.26 -1.72
CA ASP A 69 -10.45 -1.60 -0.31
C ASP A 69 -10.47 -3.11 -0.05
N ASP A 70 -10.67 -3.91 -1.08
CA ASP A 70 -10.70 -5.38 -1.01
C ASP A 70 -11.56 -5.92 0.15
N GLY A 71 -12.78 -5.42 0.26
CA GLY A 71 -13.74 -5.88 1.26
C GLY A 71 -13.69 -5.18 2.61
N GLU A 72 -12.71 -4.31 2.85
CA GLU A 72 -12.77 -3.41 4.01
C GLU A 72 -13.89 -2.38 3.80
N PRO A 73 -14.42 -1.75 4.87
CA PRO A 73 -15.47 -0.74 4.68
C PRO A 73 -15.03 0.37 3.72
N ALA A 74 -15.95 0.82 2.88
CA ALA A 74 -15.66 1.77 1.80
C ALA A 74 -14.87 2.98 2.29
N GLY A 75 -13.74 3.26 1.63
CA GLY A 75 -12.89 4.41 1.89
C GLY A 75 -11.95 4.28 3.09
N THR A 76 -11.97 3.15 3.80
CA THR A 76 -11.18 3.00 5.04
C THR A 76 -9.80 2.40 4.83
N ALA A 77 -9.51 1.88 3.67
CA ALA A 77 -8.29 1.11 3.43
C ALA A 77 -7.55 1.53 2.16
N GLY A 78 -8.19 1.42 0.99
CA GLY A 78 -7.56 1.75 -0.28
C GLY A 78 -7.17 3.23 -0.39
N MET A 79 -8.06 4.13 -0.03
CA MET A 79 -7.79 5.57 -0.08
C MET A 79 -6.66 5.99 0.88
N PRO A 80 -6.61 5.54 2.14
CA PRO A 80 -5.47 5.81 3.01
C PRO A 80 -4.15 5.26 2.47
N THR A 81 -4.18 4.08 1.85
CA THR A 81 -3.01 3.50 1.20
C THR A 81 -2.52 4.38 0.07
N LEU A 82 -3.43 4.81 -0.81
CA LEU A 82 -3.10 5.71 -1.92
C LEU A 82 -2.59 7.06 -1.41
N ALA A 83 -3.25 7.64 -0.39
CA ALA A 83 -2.84 8.90 0.21
C ALA A 83 -1.41 8.83 0.76
N ALA A 84 -1.04 7.73 1.40
CA ALA A 84 0.31 7.54 1.90
C ALA A 84 1.35 7.46 0.77
N LEU A 85 1.00 6.82 -0.35
CA LEU A 85 1.89 6.75 -1.52
C LEU A 85 2.08 8.12 -2.18
N THR A 86 1.05 8.96 -2.18
CA THR A 86 1.08 10.25 -2.86
C THR A 86 1.55 11.39 -1.98
N ALA A 87 1.62 11.19 -0.67
CA ALA A 87 2.24 12.14 0.25
C ALA A 87 3.75 12.20 0.02
N ALA A 88 4.40 13.25 0.53
CA ALA A 88 5.86 13.29 0.56
C ALA A 88 6.37 12.11 1.38
N ASP A 89 7.38 11.39 0.86
CA ASP A 89 8.00 10.32 1.64
C ASP A 89 8.77 10.91 2.84
N PRO A 90 9.20 10.07 3.82
CA PRO A 90 9.93 10.57 4.99
C PRO A 90 11.24 11.30 4.66
N ARG A 91 11.75 11.17 3.44
CA ARG A 91 12.94 11.88 2.96
C ARG A 91 12.58 13.18 2.25
N GLY A 92 11.29 13.52 2.19
CA GLY A 92 10.81 14.76 1.59
C GLY A 92 10.60 14.71 0.07
N ASN A 93 10.57 13.53 -0.54
CA ASN A 93 10.31 13.38 -1.96
C ASN A 93 8.81 13.33 -2.23
N PRO A 94 8.19 14.37 -2.86
CA PRO A 94 6.76 14.38 -3.12
C PRO A 94 6.38 13.75 -4.45
N ASP A 95 7.34 13.20 -5.19
CA ASP A 95 7.19 12.80 -6.59
C ASP A 95 7.37 11.30 -6.81
N LEU A 96 7.24 10.49 -5.75
CA LEU A 96 7.32 9.03 -5.87
C LEU A 96 6.24 8.52 -6.83
N SER A 97 6.64 7.71 -7.79
CA SER A 97 5.74 7.11 -8.77
C SER A 97 6.25 5.73 -9.21
N ASP A 98 5.53 5.08 -10.12
CA ASP A 98 5.83 3.72 -10.59
C ASP A 98 5.95 2.75 -9.42
N VAL A 99 4.95 2.78 -8.55
CA VAL A 99 4.92 2.01 -7.32
C VAL A 99 3.55 1.40 -7.08
N VAL A 100 3.55 0.16 -6.60
CA VAL A 100 2.35 -0.49 -6.06
C VAL A 100 2.57 -0.81 -4.59
N ALA A 101 1.55 -0.57 -3.78
CA ALA A 101 1.49 -1.00 -2.39
C ALA A 101 0.38 -2.03 -2.24
N VAL A 102 0.68 -3.15 -1.58
CA VAL A 102 -0.32 -4.15 -1.21
C VAL A 102 -0.15 -4.42 0.28
N THR A 103 -1.23 -4.22 1.04
CA THR A 103 -1.26 -4.54 2.46
C THR A 103 -2.23 -5.68 2.69
N SER A 104 -1.71 -6.82 3.11
CA SER A 104 -2.49 -7.99 3.49
C SER A 104 -2.78 -7.92 4.99
N ARG A 105 -4.02 -8.19 5.37
CA ARG A 105 -4.45 -8.10 6.76
C ARG A 105 -5.02 -9.42 7.25
N TRP A 106 -4.51 -9.90 8.40
CA TRP A 106 -5.05 -10.99 9.17
C TRP A 106 -5.77 -10.42 10.39
N PHE A 107 -7.07 -10.64 10.48
CA PHE A 107 -7.88 -10.14 11.59
C PHE A 107 -7.52 -10.85 12.89
N GLY A 108 -7.27 -10.09 13.96
CA GLY A 108 -6.85 -10.62 15.26
C GLY A 108 -7.96 -10.72 16.30
N GLY A 109 -9.23 -10.57 15.91
CA GLY A 109 -10.36 -10.67 16.81
C GLY A 109 -10.80 -9.36 17.48
N ILE A 110 -10.04 -8.29 17.31
CA ILE A 110 -10.38 -6.97 17.85
C ILE A 110 -10.69 -6.03 16.69
N LYS A 111 -11.88 -5.44 16.68
CA LYS A 111 -12.27 -4.48 15.65
C LYS A 111 -11.53 -3.16 15.85
N LEU A 112 -11.00 -2.60 14.76
CA LEU A 112 -10.30 -1.31 14.78
C LEU A 112 -11.25 -0.12 14.66
N GLY A 113 -12.44 -0.33 14.07
CA GLY A 113 -13.35 0.73 13.67
C GLY A 113 -12.86 1.47 12.42
N THR A 114 -13.71 2.32 11.83
CA THR A 114 -13.36 3.01 10.58
C THR A 114 -12.16 3.93 10.72
N GLY A 115 -12.10 4.70 11.81
CA GLY A 115 -10.96 5.57 12.08
C GLY A 115 -9.66 4.80 12.33
N GLY A 116 -9.76 3.69 13.05
CA GLY A 116 -8.62 2.81 13.32
C GLY A 116 -8.09 2.15 12.05
N LEU A 117 -8.97 1.69 11.15
CA LEU A 117 -8.59 1.11 9.86
C LEU A 117 -7.88 2.14 8.99
N THR A 118 -8.43 3.34 8.89
CA THR A 118 -7.84 4.43 8.11
C THR A 118 -6.40 4.72 8.57
N ARG A 119 -6.20 4.84 9.88
CA ARG A 119 -4.86 5.07 10.45
C ARG A 119 -3.94 3.89 10.24
N ALA A 120 -4.44 2.67 10.42
CA ALA A 120 -3.63 1.46 10.31
C ALA A 120 -3.08 1.27 8.90
N TYR A 121 -3.93 1.38 7.89
CA TYR A 121 -3.49 1.22 6.50
C TYR A 121 -2.55 2.35 6.06
N GLY A 122 -2.85 3.59 6.41
CA GLY A 122 -1.96 4.72 6.12
C GLY A 122 -0.60 4.56 6.79
N ASN A 123 -0.58 4.22 8.07
CA ASN A 123 0.66 4.01 8.83
C ASN A 123 1.47 2.82 8.32
N ALA A 124 0.82 1.74 7.91
CA ALA A 124 1.51 0.58 7.36
C ALA A 124 2.32 0.95 6.12
N VAL A 125 1.73 1.72 5.21
CA VAL A 125 2.43 2.18 4.00
C VAL A 125 3.50 3.22 4.35
N SER A 126 3.20 4.18 5.21
CA SER A 126 4.18 5.20 5.63
C SER A 126 5.40 4.56 6.28
N ASN A 127 5.21 3.57 7.15
CA ASN A 127 6.32 2.84 7.76
C ASN A 127 7.14 2.06 6.73
N ALA A 128 6.50 1.44 5.76
CA ALA A 128 7.21 0.75 4.67
C ALA A 128 8.05 1.74 3.86
N LEU A 129 7.54 2.94 3.60
CA LEU A 129 8.30 3.98 2.88
C LEU A 129 9.52 4.45 3.65
N THR A 130 9.54 4.36 4.99
CA THR A 130 10.73 4.78 5.77
C THR A 130 11.93 3.87 5.54
N VAL A 131 11.73 2.61 5.13
CA VAL A 131 12.80 1.64 4.88
C VAL A 131 13.08 1.46 3.38
N ALA A 132 12.33 2.14 2.54
CA ALA A 132 12.48 2.05 1.09
C ALA A 132 13.74 2.78 0.59
#